data_5b180f8d9d767d60e2e698f2d748723d
#
_entry.id   5b180f8d9d767d60e2e698f2d748723d
#
_cell.length_a   1.000
_cell.length_b   1.000
_cell.length_c   1.000
_cell.angle_alpha   90.00
_cell.angle_beta   90.00
_cell.angle_gamma   90.00
#
_symmetry.space_group_name_H-M   'P 1'
#
loop_
_entity.id
_entity.type
_entity.pdbx_description
1 polymer ?
#
loop_
_entity_poly.entity_id
_entity_poly.type
_entity_poly.pdbx_seq_one_letter_code
_entity_poly.pdbx_strand_id
1 'polypeptide(L)'
;MKTLDYIKTIKISFGCCIAFFIAEVFSLNFSTSVITITLLSILNTKKDTFLVAGKRLLSFFIAVFVAILFFPFLNYSLLSLGIYLAVYQLLCQFWHLTEGFSMSTVLMLHLWKTKKMSLPLLANELGLMLIGISMGILMNLYMPNKVEKIRKAQKD
;
A
#
# COMPACT_ATOMS: atom_id res chain seq x y z
N MET A 1 -15.87 1.71 23.72
CA MET A 1 -15.08 2.58 22.84
C MET A 1 -13.60 2.54 23.12
N LYS A 2 -13.16 2.77 24.35
CA LYS A 2 -11.74 2.75 24.73
C LYS A 2 -11.02 1.43 24.43
N THR A 3 -11.66 0.30 24.67
CA THR A 3 -11.11 -1.04 24.41
C THR A 3 -10.89 -1.34 22.92
N LEU A 4 -11.71 -0.79 22.05
CA LEU A 4 -11.59 -0.93 20.59
C LEU A 4 -10.37 -0.18 20.06
N ASP A 5 -10.08 0.98 20.61
CA ASP A 5 -8.95 1.81 20.20
C ASP A 5 -7.61 1.15 20.58
N TYR A 6 -7.54 0.52 21.76
CA TYR A 6 -6.35 -0.21 22.19
C TYR A 6 -6.06 -1.43 21.31
N ILE A 7 -7.08 -2.21 20.98
CA ILE A 7 -6.93 -3.39 20.11
C ILE A 7 -6.47 -2.96 18.72
N LYS A 8 -7.05 -1.90 18.17
CA LYS A 8 -6.64 -1.36 16.88
C LYS A 8 -5.20 -0.88 16.90
N THR A 9 -4.79 -0.19 17.95
CA THR A 9 -3.43 0.31 18.13
C THR A 9 -2.42 -0.82 18.18
N ILE A 10 -2.67 -1.85 18.99
CA ILE A 10 -1.81 -3.03 19.10
C ILE A 10 -1.69 -3.75 17.75
N LYS A 11 -2.81 -3.93 17.08
CA LYS A 11 -2.90 -4.57 15.77
C LYS A 11 -2.04 -3.85 14.72
N ILE A 12 -2.17 -2.54 14.63
CA ILE A 12 -1.41 -1.72 13.70
C ILE A 12 0.08 -1.77 14.03
N SER A 13 0.45 -1.55 15.27
CA SER A 13 1.85 -1.54 15.71
C SER A 13 2.53 -2.88 15.47
N PHE A 14 1.87 -3.96 15.86
CA PHE A 14 2.40 -5.31 15.71
C PHE A 14 2.52 -5.71 14.24
N GLY A 15 1.48 -5.44 13.45
CA GLY A 15 1.49 -5.72 12.00
C GLY A 15 2.57 -4.97 11.26
N CYS A 16 2.75 -3.68 11.56
CA CYS A 16 3.79 -2.87 10.94
C CYS A 16 5.21 -3.36 11.30
N CYS A 17 5.44 -3.72 12.55
CA CYS A 17 6.74 -4.24 13.00
C CYS A 17 7.08 -5.58 12.34
N ILE A 18 6.13 -6.49 12.24
CA ILE A 18 6.33 -7.78 11.56
C ILE A 18 6.60 -7.57 10.08
N ALA A 19 5.84 -6.71 9.43
CA ALA A 19 6.02 -6.40 8.01
C ALA A 19 7.41 -5.82 7.73
N PHE A 20 7.85 -4.89 8.56
CA PHE A 20 9.19 -4.33 8.48
C PHE A 20 10.27 -5.40 8.66
N PHE A 21 10.11 -6.25 9.67
CA PHE A 21 11.05 -7.35 9.92
C PHE A 21 11.16 -8.29 8.71
N ILE A 22 10.03 -8.66 8.11
CA ILE A 22 10.00 -9.51 6.91
C ILE A 22 10.73 -8.83 5.75
N ALA A 23 10.49 -7.54 5.53
CA ALA A 23 11.16 -6.77 4.47
C ALA A 23 12.68 -6.73 4.69
N GLU A 24 13.13 -6.58 5.93
CA GLU A 24 14.56 -6.60 6.28
C GLU A 24 15.18 -7.99 6.06
N VAL A 25 14.47 -9.07 6.41
CA VAL A 25 14.94 -10.45 6.18
C VAL A 25 15.16 -10.71 4.69
N PHE A 26 14.31 -10.18 3.82
CA PHE A 26 14.48 -10.28 2.36
C PHE A 26 15.45 -9.24 1.79
N SER A 27 16.06 -8.41 2.65
CA SER A 27 17.02 -7.37 2.25
C SER A 27 16.45 -6.42 1.18
N LEU A 28 15.17 -6.05 1.31
CA LEU A 28 14.52 -5.13 0.39
C LEU A 28 14.98 -3.70 0.65
N ASN A 29 15.22 -2.97 -0.43
CA ASN A 29 15.51 -1.54 -0.37
C ASN A 29 14.25 -0.77 0.05
N PHE A 30 14.40 0.31 0.79
CA PHE A 30 13.31 1.15 1.28
C PHE A 30 12.31 0.36 2.15
N SER A 31 12.81 -0.56 2.97
CA SER A 31 11.98 -1.43 3.82
C SER A 31 11.05 -0.67 4.76
N THR A 32 11.39 0.55 5.16
CA THR A 32 10.53 1.40 5.98
C THR A 32 9.20 1.74 5.30
N SER A 33 9.15 1.76 3.98
CA SER A 33 7.92 2.02 3.22
C SER A 33 6.87 0.93 3.42
N VAL A 34 7.27 -0.28 3.76
CA VAL A 34 6.33 -1.36 4.06
C VAL A 34 5.45 -1.03 5.27
N ILE A 35 5.95 -0.23 6.19
CA ILE A 35 5.18 0.24 7.36
C ILE A 35 3.98 1.07 6.88
N THR A 36 4.21 2.02 5.98
CA THR A 36 3.15 2.86 5.40
C THR A 36 2.12 2.01 4.64
N ILE A 37 2.58 1.07 3.82
CA ILE A 37 1.70 0.19 3.04
C ILE A 37 0.86 -0.68 3.97
N THR A 38 1.46 -1.27 5.00
CA THR A 38 0.76 -2.09 5.99
C THR A 38 -0.27 -1.26 6.75
N LEU A 39 0.13 -0.07 7.19
CA LEU A 39 -0.75 0.86 7.90
C LEU A 39 -2.00 1.19 7.07
N LEU A 40 -1.82 1.58 5.82
CA LEU A 40 -2.92 1.87 4.91
C LEU A 40 -3.78 0.64 4.63
N SER A 41 -3.17 -0.53 4.56
CA SER A 41 -3.88 -1.79 4.35
C SER A 41 -4.77 -2.16 5.53
N ILE A 42 -4.31 -1.92 6.75
CA ILE A 42 -5.08 -2.20 7.96
C ILE A 42 -6.22 -1.18 8.14
N LEU A 43 -5.95 0.11 7.91
CA LEU A 43 -6.91 1.19 8.16
C LEU A 43 -8.11 1.17 7.21
N ASN A 44 -7.91 0.78 5.96
CA ASN A 44 -8.89 0.98 4.90
C ASN A 44 -9.78 -0.23 4.61
N THR A 45 -9.61 -1.36 5.29
CA THR A 45 -10.33 -2.58 4.95
C THR A 45 -11.31 -3.00 6.03
N LYS A 46 -12.60 -2.77 5.80
CA LYS A 46 -13.68 -3.30 6.64
C LYS A 46 -14.50 -4.39 5.96
N LYS A 47 -14.55 -4.39 4.64
CA LYS A 47 -15.29 -5.38 3.83
C LYS A 47 -14.45 -5.71 2.60
N ASP A 48 -14.57 -6.93 2.10
CA ASP A 48 -13.96 -7.37 0.85
C ASP A 48 -12.43 -7.15 0.79
N THR A 49 -11.74 -7.55 1.84
CA THR A 49 -10.28 -7.41 1.99
C THR A 49 -9.52 -7.90 0.75
N PHE A 50 -9.94 -9.03 0.17
CA PHE A 50 -9.30 -9.59 -1.01
C PHE A 50 -9.59 -8.78 -2.28
N LEU A 51 -10.80 -8.24 -2.41
CA LEU A 51 -11.15 -7.38 -3.54
C LEU A 51 -10.34 -6.09 -3.52
N VAL A 52 -10.22 -5.47 -2.36
CA VAL A 52 -9.41 -4.25 -2.17
C VAL A 52 -7.93 -4.54 -2.44
N ALA A 53 -7.41 -5.67 -1.96
CA ALA A 53 -6.03 -6.09 -2.22
C ALA A 53 -5.77 -6.26 -3.73
N GLY A 54 -6.70 -6.87 -4.45
CA GLY A 54 -6.62 -7.01 -5.91
C GLY A 54 -6.62 -5.65 -6.62
N LYS A 55 -7.47 -4.72 -6.20
CA LYS A 55 -7.50 -3.36 -6.73
C LYS A 55 -6.18 -2.62 -6.49
N ARG A 56 -5.57 -2.79 -5.33
CA ARG A 56 -4.28 -2.19 -5.00
C ARG A 56 -3.16 -2.72 -5.88
N LEU A 57 -3.11 -4.03 -6.11
CA LEU A 57 -2.14 -4.64 -7.01
C LEU A 57 -2.32 -4.15 -8.46
N LEU A 58 -3.55 -4.10 -8.94
CA LEU A 58 -3.85 -3.59 -10.28
C LEU A 58 -3.44 -2.11 -10.39
N SER A 59 -3.74 -1.32 -9.39
CA SER A 59 -3.33 0.09 -9.31
C SER A 59 -1.81 0.23 -9.35
N PHE A 60 -1.09 -0.66 -8.66
CA PHE A 60 0.38 -0.68 -8.70
C PHE A 60 0.92 -0.90 -10.12
N PHE A 61 0.38 -1.87 -10.86
CA PHE A 61 0.82 -2.11 -12.23
C PHE A 61 0.54 -0.92 -13.15
N ILE A 62 -0.61 -0.27 -12.97
CA ILE A 62 -0.92 0.98 -13.69
C ILE A 62 0.08 2.07 -13.33
N ALA A 63 0.42 2.22 -12.05
CA ALA A 63 1.40 3.18 -11.59
C ALA A 63 2.78 2.95 -12.22
N VAL A 64 3.23 1.70 -12.28
CA VAL A 64 4.48 1.31 -12.94
C VAL A 64 4.46 1.68 -14.42
N PHE A 65 3.37 1.38 -15.11
CA PHE A 65 3.22 1.70 -16.53
C PHE A 65 3.34 3.22 -16.78
N VAL A 66 2.61 4.02 -16.00
CA VAL A 66 2.65 5.48 -16.12
C VAL A 66 4.03 6.02 -15.77
N ALA A 67 4.66 5.49 -14.73
CA ALA A 67 6.01 5.90 -14.32
C ALA A 67 7.05 5.60 -15.41
N ILE A 68 7.00 4.43 -16.05
CA ILE A 68 7.89 4.06 -17.14
C ILE A 68 7.73 5.03 -18.33
N LEU A 69 6.51 5.47 -18.61
CA LEU A 69 6.27 6.40 -19.71
C LEU A 69 6.82 7.81 -19.44
N PHE A 70 6.61 8.34 -18.23
CA PHE A 70 6.88 9.74 -17.96
C PHE A 70 8.21 10.02 -17.27
N PHE A 71 8.67 9.17 -16.37
CA PHE A 71 9.88 9.44 -15.60
C PHE A 71 11.14 9.50 -16.46
N PRO A 72 11.48 8.47 -17.24
CA PRO A 72 12.69 8.54 -18.06
C PRO A 72 12.57 9.57 -19.19
N PHE A 73 11.39 9.72 -19.78
CA PHE A 73 11.16 10.61 -20.91
C PHE A 73 11.36 12.08 -20.53
N LEU A 74 11.02 12.47 -19.32
CA LEU A 74 11.17 13.84 -18.80
C LEU A 74 12.35 13.99 -17.83
N ASN A 75 13.32 13.08 -17.89
CA ASN A 75 14.56 13.11 -17.11
C ASN A 75 14.34 13.24 -15.60
N TYR A 76 13.33 12.57 -15.06
CA TYR A 76 13.04 12.55 -13.62
C TYR A 76 12.93 13.96 -13.01
N SER A 77 12.38 14.90 -13.75
CA SER A 77 12.18 16.28 -13.30
C SER A 77 10.93 16.42 -12.42
N LEU A 78 10.79 17.56 -11.78
CA LEU A 78 9.58 17.88 -11.03
C LEU A 78 8.33 17.86 -11.93
N LEU A 79 8.50 18.26 -13.20
CA LEU A 79 7.42 18.20 -14.18
C LEU A 79 6.98 16.75 -14.44
N SER A 80 7.92 15.81 -14.52
CA SER A 80 7.62 14.39 -14.70
C SER A 80 6.78 13.85 -13.53
N LEU A 81 7.10 14.25 -12.32
CA LEU A 81 6.35 13.87 -11.14
C LEU A 81 4.92 14.44 -11.17
N GLY A 82 4.78 15.71 -11.52
CA GLY A 82 3.47 16.36 -11.61
C GLY A 82 2.57 15.71 -12.66
N ILE A 83 3.10 15.43 -13.86
CA ILE A 83 2.37 14.76 -14.94
C ILE A 83 2.01 13.32 -14.52
N TYR A 84 2.94 12.59 -13.92
CA TYR A 84 2.68 11.26 -13.39
C TYR A 84 1.50 11.26 -12.42
N LEU A 85 1.53 12.15 -11.42
CA LEU A 85 0.47 12.22 -10.43
C LEU A 85 -0.89 12.54 -11.07
N ALA A 86 -0.93 13.50 -11.99
CA ALA A 86 -2.17 13.89 -12.65
C ALA A 86 -2.75 12.75 -13.49
N VAL A 87 -1.95 12.14 -14.35
CA VAL A 87 -2.38 11.04 -15.23
C VAL A 87 -2.78 9.81 -14.42
N TYR A 88 -1.96 9.43 -13.44
CA TYR A 88 -2.22 8.27 -12.61
C TYR A 88 -3.48 8.44 -11.77
N GLN A 89 -3.70 9.62 -11.19
CA GLN A 89 -4.91 9.91 -10.42
C GLN A 89 -6.16 9.82 -11.31
N LEU A 90 -6.11 10.37 -12.52
CA LEU A 90 -7.24 10.28 -13.45
C LEU A 90 -7.54 8.83 -13.84
N LEU A 91 -6.51 8.02 -14.09
CA LEU A 91 -6.69 6.61 -14.41
C LEU A 91 -7.29 5.83 -13.23
N CYS A 92 -6.81 6.11 -12.02
CA CYS A 92 -7.37 5.49 -10.81
C CYS A 92 -8.83 5.84 -10.60
N GLN A 93 -9.22 7.08 -10.84
CA GLN A 93 -10.62 7.51 -10.75
C GLN A 93 -11.48 6.85 -11.84
N PHE A 94 -10.97 6.77 -13.06
CA PHE A 94 -11.69 6.18 -14.20
C PHE A 94 -12.01 4.70 -13.96
N TRP A 95 -11.06 3.95 -13.41
CA TRP A 95 -11.22 2.51 -13.13
C TRP A 95 -11.64 2.18 -11.71
N HIS A 96 -11.96 3.19 -10.90
CA HIS A 96 -12.33 2.99 -9.48
C HIS A 96 -11.26 2.25 -8.67
N LEU A 97 -9.99 2.63 -8.86
CA LEU A 97 -8.83 2.01 -8.19
C LEU A 97 -8.15 2.97 -7.20
N THR A 98 -8.91 3.90 -6.65
CA THR A 98 -8.38 4.94 -5.76
C THR A 98 -7.78 4.40 -4.46
N GLU A 99 -8.17 3.19 -4.03
CA GLU A 99 -7.61 2.55 -2.84
C GLU A 99 -6.11 2.28 -2.94
N GLY A 100 -5.59 2.07 -4.14
CA GLY A 100 -4.17 1.81 -4.36
C GLY A 100 -3.33 3.03 -4.69
N PHE A 101 -3.95 4.19 -4.88
CA PHE A 101 -3.25 5.39 -5.35
C PHE A 101 -2.11 5.81 -4.43
N SER A 102 -2.39 5.99 -3.14
CA SER A 102 -1.39 6.47 -2.17
C SER A 102 -0.21 5.50 -2.02
N MET A 103 -0.50 4.21 -1.90
CA MET A 103 0.53 3.18 -1.74
C MET A 103 1.46 3.10 -2.95
N SER A 104 0.89 3.03 -4.13
CA SER A 104 1.65 2.92 -5.36
C SER A 104 2.45 4.17 -5.63
N THR A 105 1.92 5.34 -5.28
CA THR A 105 2.64 6.61 -5.41
C THR A 105 3.89 6.63 -4.53
N VAL A 106 3.80 6.17 -3.27
CA VAL A 106 4.97 6.08 -2.38
C VAL A 106 6.06 5.23 -3.03
N LEU A 107 5.70 4.08 -3.60
CA LEU A 107 6.65 3.18 -4.25
C LEU A 107 7.26 3.81 -5.51
N MET A 108 6.46 4.49 -6.30
CA MET A 108 6.96 5.15 -7.52
C MET A 108 7.86 6.34 -7.20
N LEU A 109 7.67 7.01 -6.07
CA LEU A 109 8.58 8.06 -5.61
C LEU A 109 10.00 7.55 -5.37
N HIS A 110 10.18 6.30 -4.96
CA HIS A 110 11.51 5.69 -4.85
C HIS A 110 12.21 5.64 -6.21
N LEU A 111 11.50 5.25 -7.24
CA LEU A 111 12.03 5.21 -8.61
C LEU A 111 12.38 6.61 -9.11
N TRP A 112 11.51 7.58 -8.86
CA TRP A 112 11.75 8.96 -9.23
C TRP A 112 12.97 9.54 -8.52
N LYS A 113 13.11 9.28 -7.22
CA LYS A 113 14.20 9.79 -6.40
C LYS A 113 15.55 9.15 -6.77
N THR A 114 15.58 7.85 -7.04
CA THR A 114 16.80 7.14 -7.45
C THR A 114 17.20 7.41 -8.89
N LYS A 115 16.29 7.97 -9.69
CA LYS A 115 16.48 8.23 -11.13
C LYS A 115 16.88 6.98 -11.91
N LYS A 116 16.39 5.83 -11.50
CA LYS A 116 16.65 4.54 -12.14
C LYS A 116 15.34 3.81 -12.37
N MET A 117 15.23 3.20 -13.55
CA MET A 117 14.09 2.37 -13.89
C MET A 117 14.66 1.01 -14.30
N SER A 118 14.95 0.16 -13.32
CA SER A 118 15.52 -1.15 -13.54
C SER A 118 14.55 -2.24 -13.09
N LEU A 119 14.61 -3.39 -13.73
CA LEU A 119 13.78 -4.53 -13.39
C LEU A 119 13.97 -5.01 -11.94
N PRO A 120 15.22 -5.13 -11.43
CA PRO A 120 15.44 -5.47 -10.01
C PRO A 120 14.80 -4.47 -9.04
N LEU A 121 14.83 -3.19 -9.35
CA LEU A 121 14.22 -2.17 -8.50
C LEU A 121 12.69 -2.26 -8.53
N LEU A 122 12.09 -2.50 -9.70
CA LEU A 122 10.65 -2.74 -9.82
C LEU A 122 10.21 -3.97 -9.04
N ALA A 123 11.00 -5.04 -9.10
CA ALA A 123 10.74 -6.26 -8.32
C ALA A 123 10.81 -5.99 -6.82
N ASN A 124 11.76 -5.16 -6.37
CA ASN A 124 11.86 -4.71 -4.98
C ASN A 124 10.59 -3.98 -4.53
N GLU A 125 10.11 -3.03 -5.34
CA GLU A 125 8.88 -2.28 -5.03
C GLU A 125 7.65 -3.20 -4.99
N LEU A 126 7.56 -4.16 -5.90
CA LEU A 126 6.50 -5.17 -5.89
C LEU A 126 6.57 -6.01 -4.62
N GLY A 127 7.77 -6.40 -4.18
CA GLY A 127 7.98 -7.14 -2.94
C GLY A 127 7.47 -6.38 -1.71
N LEU A 128 7.78 -5.09 -1.61
CA LEU A 128 7.28 -4.23 -0.54
C LEU A 128 5.76 -4.15 -0.55
N MET A 129 5.16 -3.99 -1.73
CA MET A 129 3.71 -3.94 -1.89
C MET A 129 3.04 -5.25 -1.45
N LEU A 130 3.59 -6.39 -1.87
CA LEU A 130 3.05 -7.70 -1.52
C LEU A 130 3.14 -7.96 -0.01
N ILE A 131 4.25 -7.64 0.62
CA ILE A 131 4.42 -7.81 2.07
C ILE A 131 3.41 -6.94 2.82
N GLY A 132 3.29 -5.68 2.46
CA GLY A 132 2.38 -4.75 3.13
C GLY A 132 0.91 -5.15 2.98
N ILE A 133 0.49 -5.52 1.79
CA ILE A 133 -0.87 -5.99 1.51
C ILE A 133 -1.17 -7.30 2.24
N SER A 134 -0.26 -8.27 2.19
CA SER A 134 -0.42 -9.56 2.85
C SER A 134 -0.55 -9.41 4.35
N MET A 135 0.27 -8.57 4.96
CA MET A 135 0.18 -8.29 6.39
C MET A 135 -1.13 -7.59 6.75
N GLY A 136 -1.58 -6.66 5.90
CA GLY A 136 -2.89 -6.01 6.07
C GLY A 136 -4.04 -7.00 6.02
N ILE A 137 -4.01 -7.95 5.08
CA ILE A 137 -5.01 -9.03 4.97
C ILE A 137 -5.01 -9.89 6.23
N LEU A 138 -3.83 -10.34 6.67
CA LEU A 138 -3.70 -11.18 7.86
C LEU A 138 -4.26 -10.49 9.10
N MET A 139 -3.91 -9.24 9.31
CA MET A 139 -4.39 -8.48 10.47
C MET A 139 -5.89 -8.24 10.42
N ASN A 140 -6.45 -7.99 9.25
CA ASN A 140 -7.88 -7.78 9.09
C ASN A 140 -8.70 -9.07 9.23
N LEU A 141 -8.19 -10.21 8.77
CA LEU A 141 -8.85 -11.50 8.93
C LEU A 141 -8.84 -12.00 10.38
N TYR A 142 -7.78 -11.69 11.13
CA TYR A 142 -7.62 -12.18 12.49
C TYR A 142 -8.52 -11.48 13.50
N MET A 143 -8.97 -10.25 13.22
CA MET A 143 -9.67 -9.42 14.20
C MET A 143 -11.10 -8.96 13.85
N PRO A 144 -11.65 -9.10 12.62
CA PRO A 144 -12.93 -8.47 12.29
C PRO A 144 -14.11 -9.09 13.05
N ASN A 145 -14.08 -10.40 13.32
CA ASN A 145 -15.18 -11.10 13.96
C ASN A 145 -15.42 -10.68 15.42
N LYS A 146 -14.37 -10.33 16.15
CA LYS A 146 -14.51 -9.83 17.53
C LYS A 146 -15.05 -8.41 17.58
N VAL A 147 -14.59 -7.55 16.67
CA VAL A 147 -15.04 -6.16 16.61
C VAL A 147 -16.49 -6.06 16.14
N GLU A 148 -16.90 -6.87 15.17
CA GLU A 148 -18.29 -6.92 14.73
C GLU A 148 -19.23 -7.50 15.82
N LYS A 149 -18.80 -8.52 16.52
CA LYS A 149 -19.58 -9.08 17.66
C LYS A 149 -19.77 -8.07 18.77
N ILE A 150 -18.70 -7.33 19.13
CA ILE A 150 -18.76 -6.29 20.15
C ILE A 150 -19.65 -5.14 19.68
N ARG A 151 -19.55 -4.76 18.40
CA ARG A 151 -20.37 -3.69 17.82
C ARG A 151 -21.85 -4.06 17.74
N LYS A 152 -22.16 -5.32 17.45
CA LYS A 152 -23.55 -5.83 17.48
C LYS A 152 -24.08 -5.88 18.91
N ALA A 153 -23.30 -6.36 19.85
CA ALA A 153 -23.67 -6.39 21.27
C ALA A 153 -23.90 -5.01 21.87
N GLN A 154 -23.25 -3.96 21.37
CA GLN A 154 -23.45 -2.57 21.81
C GLN A 154 -24.67 -1.89 21.17
N LYS A 155 -25.20 -2.44 20.07
CA LYS A 155 -26.42 -1.90 19.42
C LYS A 155 -27.71 -2.56 19.95
N ASP A 156 -27.61 -3.69 20.59
CA ASP A 156 -28.70 -4.39 21.26
C ASP A 156 -28.71 -4.05 22.75
#